data_28859d227560cb91515abd9f4af116eb
#
_entry.id   28859d227560cb91515abd9f4af116eb
#
_cell.length_a   1.000
_cell.length_b   1.000
_cell.length_c   1.000
_cell.angle_alpha   90.00
_cell.angle_beta   90.00
_cell.angle_gamma   90.00
#
_symmetry.space_group_name_H-M   'P 1'
#
loop_
_entity.id
_entity.type
_entity.pdbx_description
1 polymer ?
#
loop_
_entity_poly.entity_id
_entity_poly.type
_entity_poly.pdbx_seq_one_letter_code
_entity_poly.pdbx_strand_id
1 'polypeptide(L)'
;MAEFTIRGARPADARAMARLRAAVAEERTGIATEPPVDLEARTAQFERTAEESIVADAGGQIVGMIRVEVSRHGFGELGMLVDRAWRGRGVGSALMREAIGWSRSHGLHKLCLDVFPANASAIALYRKCGFVEEGRHPKQYRRASGELWDSISMGLQL
;
A
#
# COMPACT_ATOMS: atom_id res chain seq x y z
N MET A 1 5.31 23.19 7.41
CA MET A 1 4.87 22.10 6.55
C MET A 1 5.88 20.97 6.63
N ALA A 2 5.40 19.80 6.92
CA ALA A 2 6.24 18.62 6.78
C ALA A 2 6.44 18.36 5.30
N GLU A 3 7.68 18.36 4.87
CA GLU A 3 8.02 18.16 3.49
C GLU A 3 8.42 16.71 3.25
N PHE A 4 7.90 16.15 2.20
CA PHE A 4 8.29 14.85 1.70
C PHE A 4 8.36 14.88 0.18
N THR A 5 9.13 13.99 -0.39
CA THR A 5 9.21 13.79 -1.83
C THR A 5 8.73 12.39 -2.18
N ILE A 6 8.11 12.27 -3.36
CA ILE A 6 7.70 10.96 -3.89
C ILE A 6 8.75 10.55 -4.93
N ARG A 7 9.25 9.34 -4.80
CA ARG A 7 10.23 8.77 -5.72
C ARG A 7 10.14 7.26 -5.80
N GLY A 8 10.71 6.68 -6.84
CA GLY A 8 10.89 5.24 -6.91
C GLY A 8 11.72 4.71 -5.73
N ALA A 9 11.37 3.55 -5.23
CA ALA A 9 12.17 2.90 -4.20
C ALA A 9 13.47 2.35 -4.80
N ARG A 10 14.49 2.30 -3.96
CA ARG A 10 15.80 1.69 -4.28
C ARG A 10 16.01 0.50 -3.34
N PRO A 11 16.84 -0.48 -3.72
CA PRO A 11 17.17 -1.59 -2.82
C PRO A 11 17.66 -1.14 -1.44
N ALA A 12 18.37 -0.01 -1.36
CA ALA A 12 18.83 0.58 -0.11
C ALA A 12 17.69 1.03 0.83
N ASP A 13 16.49 1.25 0.31
CA ASP A 13 15.31 1.62 1.09
C ASP A 13 14.64 0.41 1.76
N ALA A 14 14.96 -0.81 1.35
CA ALA A 14 14.24 -2.02 1.72
C ALA A 14 14.10 -2.22 3.22
N ARG A 15 15.15 -1.95 4.00
CA ARG A 15 15.09 -2.10 5.45
C ARG A 15 14.17 -1.05 6.09
N ALA A 16 14.19 0.18 5.62
CA ALA A 16 13.28 1.22 6.10
C ALA A 16 11.82 0.88 5.75
N MET A 17 11.58 0.36 4.56
CA MET A 17 10.27 -0.11 4.11
C MET A 17 9.77 -1.28 4.98
N ALA A 18 10.65 -2.22 5.31
CA ALA A 18 10.31 -3.35 6.19
C ALA A 18 9.94 -2.87 7.60
N ARG A 19 10.68 -1.93 8.16
CA ARG A 19 10.39 -1.31 9.45
C ARG A 19 9.06 -0.55 9.44
N LEU A 20 8.78 0.19 8.38
CA LEU A 20 7.50 0.88 8.21
C LEU A 20 6.34 -0.11 8.20
N ARG A 21 6.45 -1.21 7.46
CA ARG A 21 5.43 -2.26 7.44
C ARG A 21 5.25 -2.88 8.83
N ALA A 22 6.33 -3.14 9.54
CA ALA A 22 6.25 -3.69 10.89
C ALA A 22 5.54 -2.73 11.86
N ALA A 23 5.83 -1.43 11.78
CA ALA A 23 5.17 -0.42 12.60
C ALA A 23 3.67 -0.33 12.31
N VAL A 24 3.27 -0.37 11.05
CA VAL A 24 1.84 -0.35 10.67
C VAL A 24 1.16 -1.67 11.07
N ALA A 25 1.85 -2.80 10.97
CA ALA A 25 1.32 -4.10 11.39
C ALA A 25 1.00 -4.14 12.90
N GLU A 26 1.76 -3.43 13.73
CA GLU A 26 1.49 -3.34 15.18
C GLU A 26 0.14 -2.71 15.50
N GLU A 27 -0.42 -1.91 14.61
CA GLU A 27 -1.75 -1.33 14.77
C GLU A 27 -2.86 -2.37 14.64
N ARG A 28 -2.61 -3.50 13.97
CA ARG A 28 -3.51 -4.66 13.77
C ARG A 28 -4.82 -4.37 13.04
N THR A 29 -4.94 -3.24 12.38
CA THR A 29 -6.23 -2.76 11.83
C THR A 29 -6.23 -2.49 10.33
N GLY A 30 -5.16 -1.95 9.76
CA GLY A 30 -5.19 -1.38 8.43
C GLY A 30 -4.63 -2.26 7.32
N ILE A 31 -3.80 -3.23 7.66
CA ILE A 31 -3.16 -4.14 6.67
C ILE A 31 -3.33 -5.60 7.10
N ALA A 32 -3.23 -6.49 6.11
CA ALA A 32 -3.35 -7.93 6.36
C ALA A 32 -2.19 -8.48 7.19
N THR A 33 -1.01 -7.90 7.05
CA THR A 33 0.16 -8.28 7.84
C THR A 33 -0.08 -8.02 9.32
N GLU A 34 0.17 -9.03 10.13
CA GLU A 34 0.10 -8.94 11.60
C GLU A 34 1.48 -9.16 12.22
N PRO A 35 1.76 -8.56 13.40
CA PRO A 35 3.02 -8.82 14.09
C PRO A 35 3.05 -10.25 14.66
N PRO A 36 4.26 -10.82 14.87
CA PRO A 36 5.57 -10.23 14.59
C PRO A 36 5.92 -10.28 13.10
N VAL A 37 6.67 -9.27 12.63
CA VAL A 37 7.17 -9.22 11.26
C VAL A 37 8.64 -9.64 11.26
N ASP A 38 8.98 -10.63 10.43
CA ASP A 38 10.36 -11.00 10.17
C ASP A 38 11.03 -9.91 9.32
N LEU A 39 11.79 -9.03 9.98
CA LEU A 39 12.42 -7.89 9.32
C LEU A 39 13.46 -8.30 8.27
N GLU A 40 14.19 -9.37 8.50
CA GLU A 40 15.20 -9.81 7.54
C GLU A 40 14.58 -10.38 6.28
N ALA A 41 13.60 -11.27 6.44
CA ALA A 41 12.87 -11.84 5.31
C ALA A 41 12.13 -10.74 4.52
N ARG A 42 11.51 -9.80 5.23
CA ARG A 42 10.80 -8.69 4.58
C ARG A 42 11.75 -7.74 3.86
N THR A 43 12.88 -7.43 4.46
CA THR A 43 13.92 -6.60 3.83
C THR A 43 14.41 -7.27 2.53
N ALA A 44 14.73 -8.54 2.58
CA ALA A 44 15.16 -9.29 1.39
C ALA A 44 14.10 -9.28 0.28
N GLN A 45 12.83 -9.41 0.66
CA GLN A 45 11.72 -9.31 -0.29
C GLN A 45 11.67 -7.92 -0.95
N PHE A 46 11.74 -6.85 -0.17
CA PHE A 46 11.70 -5.48 -0.70
C PHE A 46 12.91 -5.13 -1.54
N GLU A 47 14.09 -5.67 -1.23
CA GLU A 47 15.27 -5.53 -2.09
C GLU A 47 15.01 -6.07 -3.50
N ARG A 48 14.36 -7.23 -3.59
CA ARG A 48 14.03 -7.86 -4.88
C ARG A 48 12.92 -7.14 -5.64
N THR A 49 12.03 -6.45 -4.95
CA THR A 49 10.83 -5.84 -5.54
C THR A 49 10.85 -4.31 -5.50
N ALA A 50 12.00 -3.70 -5.25
CA ALA A 50 12.13 -2.25 -5.13
C ALA A 50 11.60 -1.51 -6.36
N GLU A 51 11.86 -2.01 -7.56
CA GLU A 51 11.41 -1.41 -8.82
C GLU A 51 9.89 -1.32 -8.97
N GLU A 52 9.15 -2.15 -8.23
CA GLU A 52 7.67 -2.15 -8.22
C GLU A 52 7.10 -1.20 -7.17
N SER A 53 7.95 -0.49 -6.43
CA SER A 53 7.57 0.31 -5.28
C SER A 53 7.93 1.77 -5.45
N ILE A 54 7.05 2.62 -4.91
CA ILE A 54 7.22 4.07 -4.83
C ILE A 54 7.16 4.43 -3.35
N VAL A 55 8.03 5.33 -2.92
CA VAL A 55 8.14 5.72 -1.51
C VAL A 55 7.94 7.21 -1.33
N ALA A 56 7.45 7.59 -0.16
CA ALA A 56 7.45 8.95 0.34
C ALA A 56 8.65 9.11 1.28
N ASP A 57 9.57 9.96 0.89
CA ASP A 57 10.82 10.21 1.59
C ASP A 57 10.78 11.60 2.27
N ALA A 58 10.83 11.61 3.57
CA ALA A 58 10.84 12.81 4.41
C ALA A 58 12.26 13.03 4.98
N GLY A 59 13.16 13.55 4.14
CA GLY A 59 14.53 13.84 4.57
C GLY A 59 15.35 12.61 4.96
N GLY A 60 15.17 11.50 4.25
CA GLY A 60 15.86 10.23 4.48
C GLY A 60 15.04 9.22 5.30
N GLN A 61 13.90 9.62 5.82
CA GLN A 61 12.95 8.73 6.49
C GLN A 61 11.85 8.31 5.52
N ILE A 62 11.63 7.02 5.34
CA ILE A 62 10.54 6.50 4.53
C ILE A 62 9.27 6.53 5.38
N VAL A 63 8.32 7.37 5.00
CA VAL A 63 7.07 7.62 5.74
C VAL A 63 5.83 7.07 5.06
N GLY A 64 5.99 6.55 3.88
CA GLY A 64 4.91 5.88 3.14
C GLY A 64 5.46 5.10 1.98
N MET A 65 4.69 4.13 1.53
CA MET A 65 5.04 3.33 0.36
C MET A 65 3.79 2.82 -0.34
N ILE A 66 3.89 2.68 -1.64
CA ILE A 66 2.90 2.02 -2.49
C ILE A 66 3.62 1.07 -3.43
N ARG A 67 3.07 -0.12 -3.62
CA ARG A 67 3.58 -1.11 -4.55
C ARG A 67 2.49 -1.46 -5.54
N VAL A 68 2.86 -1.58 -6.81
CA VAL A 68 1.99 -2.08 -7.87
C VAL A 68 2.59 -3.38 -8.38
N GLU A 69 1.95 -4.49 -8.08
CA GLU A 69 2.31 -5.79 -8.62
C GLU A 69 1.61 -5.99 -9.96
N VAL A 70 2.41 -6.06 -11.03
CA VAL A 70 1.89 -6.13 -12.39
C VAL A 70 1.51 -7.56 -12.74
N SER A 71 0.25 -7.75 -13.10
CA SER A 71 -0.27 -9.01 -13.63
C SER A 71 0.13 -9.18 -15.10
N ARG A 72 0.37 -10.42 -15.50
CA ARG A 72 0.54 -10.75 -16.92
C ARG A 72 -0.68 -10.44 -17.79
N HIS A 73 -1.82 -10.12 -17.17
CA HIS A 73 -3.07 -9.80 -17.87
C HIS A 73 -3.32 -8.29 -17.99
N GLY A 74 -2.34 -7.46 -17.68
CA GLY A 74 -2.40 -6.02 -17.90
C GLY A 74 -3.06 -5.19 -16.79
N PHE A 75 -3.39 -5.79 -15.66
CA PHE A 75 -3.81 -5.05 -14.47
C PHE A 75 -2.73 -5.05 -13.40
N GLY A 76 -2.80 -4.12 -12.48
CA GLY A 76 -1.91 -4.05 -11.33
C GLY A 76 -2.68 -4.24 -10.02
N GLU A 77 -2.13 -5.00 -9.09
CA GLU A 77 -2.60 -5.08 -7.71
C GLU A 77 -1.79 -4.14 -6.85
N LEU A 78 -2.48 -3.26 -6.15
CA LEU A 78 -1.82 -2.23 -5.39
C LEU A 78 -1.97 -2.45 -3.88
N GLY A 79 -0.88 -2.20 -3.16
CA GLY A 79 -0.88 -2.12 -1.71
C GLY A 79 -0.18 -0.84 -1.26
N MET A 80 -0.75 -0.15 -0.27
CA MET A 80 -0.22 1.12 0.23
C MET A 80 -0.26 1.14 1.75
N LEU A 81 0.75 1.77 2.34
CA LEU A 81 0.74 2.09 3.75
C LEU A 81 1.45 3.42 4.01
N VAL A 82 1.03 4.10 5.07
CA VAL A 82 1.56 5.39 5.50
C VAL A 82 1.83 5.33 6.99
N ASP A 83 2.97 5.82 7.41
CA ASP A 83 3.31 5.99 8.82
C ASP A 83 2.22 6.75 9.55
N ARG A 84 1.83 6.26 10.73
CA ARG A 84 0.75 6.84 11.52
C ARG A 84 0.92 8.35 11.76
N ALA A 85 2.14 8.79 12.04
CA ALA A 85 2.45 10.19 12.31
C ALA A 85 2.33 11.08 11.06
N TRP A 86 2.30 10.48 9.88
CA TRP A 86 2.24 11.18 8.60
C TRP A 86 0.89 11.11 7.90
N ARG A 87 -0.10 10.48 8.52
CA ARG A 87 -1.46 10.42 7.97
C ARG A 87 -2.14 11.79 8.06
N GLY A 88 -3.04 12.05 7.13
CA GLY A 88 -3.73 13.34 7.04
C GLY A 88 -2.86 14.49 6.53
N ARG A 89 -1.70 14.20 5.96
CA ARG A 89 -0.75 15.19 5.43
C ARG A 89 -0.57 15.11 3.91
N GLY A 90 -1.41 14.36 3.23
CA GLY A 90 -1.37 14.20 1.78
C GLY A 90 -0.41 13.16 1.24
N VAL A 91 0.27 12.40 2.10
CA VAL A 91 1.23 11.35 1.68
C VAL A 91 0.54 10.28 0.84
N GLY A 92 -0.58 9.74 1.32
CA GLY A 92 -1.34 8.72 0.60
C GLY A 92 -1.85 9.19 -0.75
N SER A 93 -2.36 10.41 -0.83
CA SER A 93 -2.82 11.01 -2.10
C SER A 93 -1.69 11.19 -3.09
N ALA A 94 -0.51 11.62 -2.63
CA ALA A 94 0.66 11.80 -3.48
C ALA A 94 1.20 10.48 -4.00
N LEU A 95 1.29 9.45 -3.13
CA LEU A 95 1.68 8.10 -3.52
C LEU A 95 0.72 7.52 -4.57
N MET A 96 -0.58 7.68 -4.36
CA MET A 96 -1.59 7.16 -5.29
C MET A 96 -1.52 7.85 -6.65
N ARG A 97 -1.34 9.15 -6.67
CA ARG A 97 -1.18 9.91 -7.93
C ARG A 97 0.00 9.41 -8.74
N GLU A 98 1.13 9.20 -8.07
CA GLU A 98 2.33 8.69 -8.73
C GLU A 98 2.13 7.27 -9.25
N ALA A 99 1.52 6.39 -8.45
CA ALA A 99 1.25 5.01 -8.84
C ALA A 99 0.28 4.93 -10.03
N ILE A 100 -0.73 5.77 -10.07
CA ILE A 100 -1.68 5.83 -11.22
C ILE A 100 -0.93 6.29 -12.48
N GLY A 101 -0.11 7.34 -12.39
CA GLY A 101 0.69 7.83 -13.51
C GLY A 101 1.67 6.78 -14.01
N TRP A 102 2.37 6.13 -13.10
CA TRP A 102 3.29 5.05 -13.43
C TRP A 102 2.56 3.89 -14.15
N SER A 103 1.41 3.49 -13.63
CA SER A 103 0.61 2.39 -14.19
C SER A 103 0.14 2.70 -15.60
N ARG A 104 -0.33 3.91 -15.84
CA ARG A 104 -0.70 4.37 -17.21
C ARG A 104 0.48 4.35 -18.15
N SER A 105 1.64 4.85 -17.74
CA SER A 105 2.84 4.88 -18.57
C SER A 105 3.40 3.49 -18.88
N HIS A 106 3.07 2.49 -18.06
CA HIS A 106 3.44 1.09 -18.26
C HIS A 106 2.37 0.25 -18.96
N GLY A 107 1.34 0.90 -19.49
CA GLY A 107 0.31 0.25 -20.31
C GLY A 107 -0.69 -0.60 -19.53
N LEU A 108 -0.79 -0.42 -18.22
CA LEU A 108 -1.83 -1.11 -17.45
C LEU A 108 -3.20 -0.52 -17.77
N HIS A 109 -4.22 -1.36 -17.86
CA HIS A 109 -5.58 -0.92 -18.13
C HIS A 109 -6.41 -0.76 -16.85
N LYS A 110 -5.95 -1.31 -15.72
CA LYS A 110 -6.71 -1.33 -14.47
C LYS A 110 -5.77 -1.44 -13.26
N LEU A 111 -6.16 -0.79 -12.16
CA LEU A 111 -5.61 -1.04 -10.83
C LEU A 111 -6.68 -1.65 -9.94
N CYS A 112 -6.28 -2.63 -9.15
CA CYS A 112 -7.12 -3.32 -8.17
C CYS A 112 -6.49 -3.23 -6.79
N LEU A 113 -7.32 -3.26 -5.77
CA LEU A 113 -6.87 -3.35 -4.37
C LEU A 113 -7.91 -4.07 -3.52
N ASP A 114 -7.46 -4.58 -2.39
CA ASP A 114 -8.31 -5.06 -1.32
C ASP A 114 -8.15 -4.17 -0.09
N VAL A 115 -9.25 -3.95 0.61
CA VAL A 115 -9.27 -3.10 1.81
C VAL A 115 -10.24 -3.68 2.83
N PHE A 116 -9.89 -3.56 4.11
CA PHE A 116 -10.82 -3.96 5.19
C PHE A 116 -11.94 -2.93 5.33
N PRO A 117 -13.20 -3.37 5.51
CA PRO A 117 -14.34 -2.45 5.64
C PRO A 117 -14.20 -1.40 6.74
N ALA A 118 -13.51 -1.75 7.83
CA ALA A 118 -13.29 -0.83 8.94
C ALA A 118 -12.27 0.29 8.63
N ASN A 119 -11.50 0.17 7.55
CA ASN A 119 -10.51 1.16 7.14
C ASN A 119 -11.17 2.29 6.33
N ALA A 120 -12.03 3.06 7.01
CA ALA A 120 -12.84 4.09 6.37
C ALA A 120 -12.02 5.20 5.71
N SER A 121 -10.89 5.57 6.30
CA SER A 121 -10.01 6.61 5.74
C SER A 121 -9.34 6.18 4.44
N ALA A 122 -8.92 4.93 4.35
CA ALA A 122 -8.36 4.37 3.11
C ALA A 122 -9.42 4.28 2.02
N ILE A 123 -10.61 3.78 2.35
CA ILE A 123 -11.74 3.68 1.40
C ILE A 123 -12.09 5.06 0.86
N ALA A 124 -12.16 6.08 1.72
CA ALA A 124 -12.44 7.45 1.29
C ALA A 124 -11.38 7.98 0.32
N LEU A 125 -10.10 7.72 0.59
CA LEU A 125 -9.01 8.08 -0.31
C LEU A 125 -9.13 7.38 -1.66
N TYR A 126 -9.38 6.09 -1.68
CA TYR A 126 -9.50 5.32 -2.92
C TYR A 126 -10.69 5.80 -3.75
N ARG A 127 -11.84 6.05 -3.14
CA ARG A 127 -13.01 6.63 -3.82
C ARG A 127 -12.69 7.99 -4.42
N LYS A 128 -12.00 8.85 -3.69
CA LYS A 128 -11.56 10.17 -4.17
C LYS A 128 -10.66 10.06 -5.40
N CYS A 129 -9.86 9.00 -5.48
CA CYS A 129 -8.99 8.74 -6.63
C CYS A 129 -9.72 8.07 -7.81
N GLY A 130 -11.01 7.76 -7.66
CA GLY A 130 -11.84 7.17 -8.72
C GLY A 130 -12.04 5.66 -8.62
N PHE A 131 -11.52 5.01 -7.58
CA PHE A 131 -11.79 3.58 -7.35
C PHE A 131 -13.26 3.37 -7.00
N VAL A 132 -13.81 2.27 -7.50
CA VAL A 132 -15.16 1.83 -7.18
C VAL A 132 -15.11 0.45 -6.53
N GLU A 133 -16.08 0.17 -5.66
CA GLU A 133 -16.22 -1.16 -5.06
C GLU A 133 -16.66 -2.15 -6.15
N GLU A 134 -15.96 -3.28 -6.24
CA GLU A 134 -16.24 -4.33 -7.21
C GLU A 134 -16.76 -5.61 -6.56
N GLY A 135 -16.53 -5.78 -5.28
CA GLY A 135 -17.00 -6.95 -4.57
C GLY A 135 -16.70 -6.90 -3.08
N ARG A 136 -17.44 -7.71 -2.34
CA ARG A 136 -17.21 -7.94 -0.92
C ARG A 136 -17.00 -9.42 -0.69
N HIS A 137 -15.96 -9.74 0.07
CA HIS A 137 -15.57 -11.11 0.38
C HIS A 137 -15.80 -11.36 1.87
N PRO A 138 -16.94 -11.99 2.24
CA PRO A 138 -17.24 -12.23 3.64
C PRO A 138 -16.25 -13.20 4.28
N LYS A 139 -15.79 -12.87 5.49
CA LYS A 139 -14.92 -13.76 6.29
C LYS A 139 -13.67 -14.26 5.54
N GLN A 140 -13.09 -13.38 4.73
CA GLN A 140 -11.96 -13.70 3.86
C GLN A 140 -10.66 -13.89 4.64
N TYR A 141 -10.42 -13.08 5.65
CA TYR A 141 -9.15 -13.05 6.39
C TYR A 141 -9.33 -13.57 7.81
N ARG A 142 -8.65 -14.68 8.12
CA ARG A 142 -8.51 -15.13 9.50
C ARG A 142 -7.40 -14.34 10.17
N ARG A 143 -7.74 -13.62 11.23
CA ARG A 143 -6.77 -12.88 12.02
C ARG A 143 -6.11 -13.79 13.06
N ALA A 144 -4.99 -13.33 13.62
CA ALA A 144 -4.27 -14.07 14.67
C ALA A 144 -5.14 -14.32 15.92
N SER A 145 -6.11 -13.43 16.20
CA SER A 145 -7.10 -13.60 17.27
C SER A 145 -8.10 -14.72 17.01
N GLY A 146 -8.19 -15.23 15.78
CA GLY A 146 -9.20 -16.15 15.31
C GLY A 146 -10.43 -15.47 14.70
N GLU A 147 -10.55 -14.14 14.80
CA GLU A 147 -11.62 -13.40 14.11
C GLU A 147 -11.51 -13.58 12.61
N LEU A 148 -12.66 -13.57 11.95
CA LEU A 148 -12.77 -13.62 10.50
C LEU A 148 -13.24 -12.26 10.00
N TRP A 149 -12.39 -11.61 9.21
CA TRP A 149 -12.69 -10.27 8.67
C TRP A 149 -13.09 -10.35 7.20
N ASP A 150 -14.06 -9.52 6.84
CA ASP A 150 -14.42 -9.29 5.45
C ASP A 150 -13.34 -8.49 4.74
N SER A 151 -13.32 -8.55 3.43
CA SER A 151 -12.50 -7.71 2.56
C SER A 151 -13.40 -7.11 1.47
N ILE A 152 -13.05 -5.91 1.04
CA ILE A 152 -13.69 -5.22 -0.10
C ILE A 152 -12.65 -5.13 -1.20
N SER A 153 -13.00 -5.58 -2.41
CA SER A 153 -12.19 -5.33 -3.59
C SER A 153 -12.67 -4.06 -4.30
N MET A 154 -11.73 -3.23 -4.69
CA MET A 154 -11.97 -1.99 -5.41
C MET A 154 -11.12 -1.95 -6.67
N GLY A 155 -11.61 -1.27 -7.71
CA GLY A 155 -10.92 -1.16 -8.98
C GLY A 155 -11.00 0.23 -9.59
N LEU A 156 -9.97 0.57 -10.36
CA LEU A 156 -9.87 1.81 -11.12
C LEU A 156 -9.51 1.47 -12.56
N GLN A 157 -10.36 1.84 -13.51
CA GLN A 157 -10.04 1.78 -14.93
C GLN A 157 -9.07 2.92 -15.30
N LEU A 158 -8.00 2.59 -15.99
CA LEU A 158 -6.96 3.55 -16.34
C LEU A 158 -7.12 4.17 -17.73
#